data_6f1fac3f98a5f78170fdd40e8fe72b12
#
_entry.id   6f1fac3f98a5f78170fdd40e8fe72b12
#
_cell.length_a   1.000
_cell.length_b   1.000
_cell.length_c   1.000
_cell.angle_alpha   90.00
_cell.angle_beta   90.00
_cell.angle_gamma   90.00
#
_symmetry.space_group_name_H-M   'P 1'
#
loop_
_entity.id
_entity.type
_entity.pdbx_description
1 polymer ?
#
loop_
_entity_poly.entity_id
_entity_poly.type
_entity_poly.pdbx_seq_one_letter_code
_entity_poly.pdbx_strand_id
1 'polypeptide(L)'
;MNRQLRRVALAAAVLIPVSLLAAAPSASAANDGTTSLATVLKAGQAKFDQNDKDFDILTKAVEAVLANKPNSPVKVLADGNTALTAFIPTDRAFKNLASALSNKTVKTEAGAFKVVAGLGIDTVESVLLYHVVPGATILSGDALKANGAKLKTALDGKVIRVRVTNAPAIILGDYAPKLANPRVNLDQVDINKGNKQVAHGINAVLLPIAP
;
A
#
# COMPACT_ATOMS: atom_id res chain seq x y z
N MET A 1 19.72 54.82 77.93
CA MET A 1 18.55 55.03 77.06
C MET A 1 19.06 55.06 75.62
N ASN A 2 19.08 53.93 74.92
CA ASN A 2 19.32 53.90 73.47
C ASN A 2 18.68 52.63 72.89
N ARG A 3 17.59 52.82 72.22
CA ARG A 3 16.85 51.78 71.49
C ARG A 3 17.57 51.50 70.17
N GLN A 4 18.07 50.31 70.04
CA GLN A 4 18.59 49.77 68.78
C GLN A 4 17.42 49.24 67.93
N LEU A 5 17.18 49.88 66.81
CA LEU A 5 16.21 49.44 65.78
C LEU A 5 16.82 48.30 65.00
N ARG A 6 16.28 47.11 65.15
CA ARG A 6 16.62 45.95 64.30
C ARG A 6 15.93 46.11 62.93
N ARG A 7 16.72 46.28 61.88
CA ARG A 7 16.25 46.23 60.49
C ARG A 7 16.08 44.74 60.10
N VAL A 8 14.82 44.35 59.83
CA VAL A 8 14.50 43.08 59.22
C VAL A 8 14.63 43.23 57.70
N ALA A 9 15.60 42.50 57.13
CA ALA A 9 15.73 42.41 55.69
C ALA A 9 14.74 41.36 55.17
N LEU A 10 13.77 41.82 54.39
CA LEU A 10 12.79 40.97 53.68
C LEU A 10 13.48 40.46 52.40
N ALA A 11 13.87 39.18 52.34
CA ALA A 11 14.34 38.53 51.11
C ALA A 11 13.13 38.16 50.28
N ALA A 12 12.92 38.86 49.15
CA ALA A 12 11.94 38.50 48.16
C ALA A 12 12.46 37.34 47.33
N ALA A 13 11.88 36.14 47.52
CA ALA A 13 12.10 35.00 46.66
C ALA A 13 11.36 35.18 45.34
N VAL A 14 12.09 35.39 44.25
CA VAL A 14 11.58 35.42 42.90
C VAL A 14 11.32 33.99 42.45
N LEU A 15 10.07 33.55 42.44
CA LEU A 15 9.62 32.32 41.82
C LEU A 15 9.56 32.51 40.28
N ILE A 16 10.51 31.97 39.58
CA ILE A 16 10.47 31.86 38.11
C ILE A 16 9.54 30.71 37.76
N PRO A 17 8.41 30.93 37.06
CA PRO A 17 7.60 29.82 36.57
C PRO A 17 8.38 29.08 35.46
N VAL A 18 8.78 27.85 35.71
CA VAL A 18 9.25 26.94 34.66
C VAL A 18 8.04 26.59 33.80
N SER A 19 7.89 27.27 32.66
CA SER A 19 6.90 26.91 31.65
C SER A 19 7.34 25.57 31.04
N LEU A 20 6.68 24.50 31.45
CA LEU A 20 6.79 23.20 30.82
C LEU A 20 6.18 23.30 29.41
N LEU A 21 7.04 23.52 28.42
CA LEU A 21 6.66 23.48 27.03
C LEU A 21 6.35 22.02 26.71
N ALA A 22 5.09 21.63 26.86
CA ALA A 22 4.61 20.35 26.37
C ALA A 22 4.78 20.37 24.85
N ALA A 23 5.75 19.57 24.35
CA ALA A 23 5.83 19.29 22.93
C ALA A 23 4.51 18.66 22.50
N ALA A 24 3.73 19.40 21.71
CA ALA A 24 2.56 18.85 21.06
C ALA A 24 3.01 17.62 20.25
N PRO A 25 2.30 16.49 20.32
CA PRO A 25 2.59 15.38 19.45
C PRO A 25 2.53 15.88 18.02
N SER A 26 3.60 15.66 17.25
CA SER A 26 3.62 15.97 15.81
C SER A 26 2.43 15.24 15.20
N ALA A 27 1.41 16.00 14.77
CA ALA A 27 0.31 15.43 14.02
C ALA A 27 0.92 14.74 12.81
N SER A 28 0.82 13.42 12.76
CA SER A 28 1.09 12.67 11.54
C SER A 28 0.23 13.34 10.47
N ALA A 29 0.83 13.76 9.36
CA ALA A 29 0.08 14.38 8.28
C ALA A 29 -1.09 13.46 7.92
N ALA A 30 -2.32 13.95 8.04
CA ALA A 30 -3.51 13.17 7.75
C ALA A 30 -3.48 12.76 6.27
N ASN A 31 -3.85 11.52 5.95
CA ASN A 31 -3.99 11.05 4.58
C ASN A 31 -5.39 11.44 4.07
N ASP A 32 -5.66 12.75 3.97
CA ASP A 32 -6.99 13.30 3.66
C ASP A 32 -7.17 13.65 2.18
N GLY A 33 -6.08 13.63 1.39
CA GLY A 33 -6.13 13.87 -0.04
C GLY A 33 -7.02 12.84 -0.75
N THR A 34 -7.62 13.25 -1.86
CA THR A 34 -8.60 12.46 -2.62
C THR A 34 -8.12 12.07 -4.00
N THR A 35 -6.82 12.17 -4.28
CA THR A 35 -6.26 11.63 -5.52
C THR A 35 -6.41 10.10 -5.53
N SER A 36 -7.08 9.57 -6.54
CA SER A 36 -7.33 8.13 -6.64
C SER A 36 -6.10 7.38 -7.17
N LEU A 37 -5.94 6.11 -6.79
CA LEU A 37 -4.87 5.26 -7.34
C LEU A 37 -5.01 5.06 -8.85
N ALA A 38 -6.23 5.00 -9.38
CA ALA A 38 -6.44 4.93 -10.83
C ALA A 38 -5.86 6.15 -11.55
N THR A 39 -5.94 7.35 -10.95
CA THR A 39 -5.33 8.56 -11.50
C THR A 39 -3.80 8.44 -11.52
N VAL A 40 -3.21 7.97 -10.42
CA VAL A 40 -1.75 7.81 -10.29
C VAL A 40 -1.22 6.77 -11.28
N LEU A 41 -1.88 5.61 -11.40
CA LEU A 41 -1.49 4.55 -12.33
C LEU A 41 -1.58 5.02 -13.78
N LYS A 42 -2.63 5.76 -14.16
CA LYS A 42 -2.77 6.33 -15.52
C LYS A 42 -1.74 7.40 -15.84
N ALA A 43 -1.22 8.13 -14.85
CA ALA A 43 -0.18 9.13 -15.06
C ALA A 43 1.13 8.50 -15.59
N GLY A 44 1.37 7.21 -15.32
CA GLY A 44 2.45 6.42 -15.91
C GLY A 44 2.28 6.12 -17.42
N GLN A 45 1.16 6.55 -18.04
CA GLN A 45 0.79 6.39 -19.45
C GLN A 45 0.43 4.97 -19.91
N ALA A 46 0.59 3.95 -19.09
CA ALA A 46 0.21 2.55 -19.35
C ALA A 46 0.53 2.06 -20.79
N LYS A 47 1.75 2.30 -21.23
CA LYS A 47 2.26 1.81 -22.50
C LYS A 47 3.17 0.63 -22.25
N PHE A 48 2.91 -0.50 -22.92
CA PHE A 48 3.83 -1.61 -22.87
C PHE A 48 5.20 -1.20 -23.42
N ASP A 49 6.21 -1.28 -22.57
CA ASP A 49 7.59 -0.94 -22.90
C ASP A 49 8.59 -2.01 -22.40
N GLN A 50 9.76 -1.64 -21.92
CA GLN A 50 10.77 -2.55 -21.37
C GLN A 50 11.09 -2.26 -19.91
N ASN A 51 10.32 -1.40 -19.25
CA ASN A 51 10.52 -1.04 -17.85
C ASN A 51 9.82 -2.03 -16.91
N ASP A 52 10.49 -3.06 -16.52
CA ASP A 52 9.98 -4.10 -15.63
C ASP A 52 9.53 -3.61 -14.23
N LYS A 53 9.79 -2.35 -13.88
CA LYS A 53 9.56 -1.82 -12.53
C LYS A 53 8.28 -1.00 -12.40
N ASP A 54 7.63 -0.67 -13.48
CA ASP A 54 6.36 0.07 -13.48
C ASP A 54 5.14 -0.85 -13.41
N PHE A 55 3.95 -0.35 -13.76
CA PHE A 55 2.66 -0.98 -13.49
C PHE A 55 1.74 -0.95 -14.72
N ASP A 56 2.29 -1.02 -15.91
CA ASP A 56 1.54 -0.90 -17.16
C ASP A 56 0.57 -2.06 -17.36
N ILE A 57 1.01 -3.29 -17.07
CA ILE A 57 0.16 -4.49 -17.16
C ILE A 57 -0.99 -4.40 -16.17
N LEU A 58 -0.73 -3.95 -14.92
CA LEU A 58 -1.76 -3.75 -13.91
C LEU A 58 -2.78 -2.72 -14.39
N THR A 59 -2.31 -1.57 -14.88
CA THR A 59 -3.17 -0.47 -15.35
C THR A 59 -4.06 -0.96 -16.49
N LYS A 60 -3.51 -1.70 -17.46
CA LYS A 60 -4.28 -2.31 -18.55
C LYS A 60 -5.29 -3.35 -18.05
N ALA A 61 -4.94 -4.14 -17.02
CA ALA A 61 -5.87 -5.10 -16.43
C ALA A 61 -7.06 -4.40 -15.75
N VAL A 62 -6.81 -3.32 -14.98
CA VAL A 62 -7.87 -2.50 -14.38
C VAL A 62 -8.75 -1.88 -15.46
N GLU A 63 -8.18 -1.29 -16.51
CA GLU A 63 -8.93 -0.72 -17.64
C GLU A 63 -9.81 -1.78 -18.33
N ALA A 64 -9.25 -2.97 -18.58
CA ALA A 64 -9.99 -4.07 -19.22
C ALA A 64 -11.17 -4.54 -18.37
N VAL A 65 -10.98 -4.67 -17.05
CA VAL A 65 -12.09 -5.05 -16.14
C VAL A 65 -13.17 -3.98 -16.14
N LEU A 66 -12.83 -2.71 -15.99
CA LEU A 66 -13.81 -1.62 -15.94
C LEU A 66 -14.54 -1.42 -17.28
N ALA A 67 -13.87 -1.67 -18.42
CA ALA A 67 -14.50 -1.62 -19.73
C ALA A 67 -15.54 -2.75 -19.95
N ASN A 68 -15.24 -3.96 -19.46
CA ASN A 68 -16.12 -5.11 -19.61
C ASN A 68 -17.19 -5.20 -18.49
N LYS A 69 -16.84 -4.68 -17.29
CA LYS A 69 -17.67 -4.72 -16.09
C LYS A 69 -17.74 -3.34 -15.44
N PRO A 70 -18.49 -2.37 -15.96
CA PRO A 70 -18.51 -0.99 -15.44
C PRO A 70 -18.97 -0.89 -13.97
N ASN A 71 -19.73 -1.88 -13.49
CA ASN A 71 -20.18 -1.96 -12.10
C ASN A 71 -19.26 -2.78 -11.19
N SER A 72 -18.11 -3.23 -11.68
CA SER A 72 -17.14 -3.98 -10.88
C SER A 72 -16.73 -3.21 -9.63
N PRO A 73 -16.59 -3.87 -8.46
CA PRO A 73 -16.03 -3.26 -7.26
C PRO A 73 -14.59 -2.73 -7.43
N VAL A 74 -13.87 -3.14 -8.48
CA VAL A 74 -12.55 -2.58 -8.84
C VAL A 74 -12.61 -1.07 -9.06
N LYS A 75 -13.80 -0.51 -9.40
CA LYS A 75 -13.99 0.94 -9.50
C LYS A 75 -13.64 1.73 -8.24
N VAL A 76 -13.54 1.08 -7.07
CA VAL A 76 -13.07 1.74 -5.83
C VAL A 76 -11.70 2.36 -5.99
N LEU A 77 -10.85 1.84 -6.86
CA LEU A 77 -9.54 2.41 -7.19
C LEU A 77 -9.63 3.79 -7.86
N ALA A 78 -10.79 4.14 -8.42
CA ALA A 78 -11.06 5.45 -9.03
C ALA A 78 -11.81 6.42 -8.10
N ASP A 79 -12.27 5.95 -6.93
CA ASP A 79 -12.95 6.78 -5.93
C ASP A 79 -11.96 7.23 -4.85
N GLY A 80 -11.29 8.34 -5.09
CA GLY A 80 -10.30 8.89 -4.14
C GLY A 80 -10.83 9.24 -2.75
N ASN A 81 -12.15 9.23 -2.52
CA ASN A 81 -12.75 9.47 -1.20
C ASN A 81 -12.77 8.22 -0.32
N THR A 82 -12.64 7.05 -0.90
CA THR A 82 -12.63 5.77 -0.18
C THR A 82 -11.22 5.40 0.24
N ALA A 83 -11.00 5.24 1.56
CA ALA A 83 -9.72 4.81 2.09
C ALA A 83 -9.42 3.35 1.71
N LEU A 84 -8.23 3.10 1.18
CA LEU A 84 -7.76 1.75 0.88
C LEU A 84 -6.24 1.68 0.79
N THR A 85 -5.72 0.46 0.92
CA THR A 85 -4.34 0.11 0.60
C THR A 85 -4.34 -0.92 -0.54
N ALA A 86 -3.54 -0.69 -1.58
CA ALA A 86 -3.37 -1.63 -2.67
C ALA A 86 -1.93 -2.18 -2.70
N PHE A 87 -1.79 -3.49 -2.89
CA PHE A 87 -0.51 -4.13 -3.19
C PHE A 87 -0.42 -4.31 -4.70
N ILE A 88 0.43 -3.54 -5.36
CA ILE A 88 0.46 -3.45 -6.81
C ILE A 88 1.65 -4.21 -7.41
N PRO A 89 1.41 -5.30 -8.17
CA PRO A 89 2.47 -6.06 -8.81
C PRO A 89 3.15 -5.25 -9.92
N THR A 90 4.48 -5.28 -9.95
CA THR A 90 5.26 -4.72 -11.06
C THR A 90 5.09 -5.53 -12.34
N ASP A 91 5.48 -4.97 -13.49
CA ASP A 91 5.41 -5.67 -14.77
C ASP A 91 6.30 -6.92 -14.80
N ARG A 92 7.43 -6.89 -14.09
CA ARG A 92 8.22 -8.11 -13.85
C ARG A 92 7.43 -9.19 -13.12
N ALA A 93 6.63 -8.83 -12.12
CA ALA A 93 5.80 -9.78 -11.38
C ALA A 93 4.78 -10.47 -12.30
N PHE A 94 4.17 -9.73 -13.20
CA PHE A 94 3.25 -10.27 -14.20
C PHE A 94 3.96 -11.13 -15.25
N LYS A 95 5.16 -10.74 -15.73
CA LYS A 95 5.95 -11.57 -16.67
C LYS A 95 6.36 -12.91 -16.04
N ASN A 96 6.70 -12.90 -14.75
CA ASN A 96 7.01 -14.12 -14.01
C ASN A 96 5.77 -15.02 -13.85
N LEU A 97 4.62 -14.45 -13.49
CA LEU A 97 3.37 -15.20 -13.41
C LEU A 97 2.97 -15.80 -14.77
N ALA A 98 2.99 -14.99 -15.82
CA ALA A 98 2.65 -15.43 -17.16
C ALA A 98 3.58 -16.57 -17.65
N SER A 99 4.87 -16.49 -17.29
CA SER A 99 5.83 -17.57 -17.60
C SER A 99 5.51 -18.84 -16.86
N ALA A 100 5.15 -18.75 -15.56
CA ALA A 100 4.76 -19.90 -14.76
C ALA A 100 3.47 -20.57 -15.28
N LEU A 101 2.46 -19.79 -15.65
CA LEU A 101 1.17 -20.27 -16.16
C LEU A 101 1.29 -20.92 -17.55
N SER A 102 2.13 -20.35 -18.41
CA SER A 102 2.28 -20.84 -19.80
C SER A 102 3.35 -21.91 -19.97
N ASN A 103 4.15 -22.21 -18.94
CA ASN A 103 5.35 -23.05 -19.02
C ASN A 103 6.35 -22.60 -20.10
N LYS A 104 6.37 -21.29 -20.39
CA LYS A 104 7.24 -20.67 -21.40
C LYS A 104 7.76 -19.34 -20.88
N THR A 105 8.98 -18.94 -21.23
CA THR A 105 9.51 -17.63 -20.87
C THR A 105 8.75 -16.53 -21.61
N VAL A 106 8.03 -15.68 -20.86
CA VAL A 106 7.34 -14.50 -21.36
C VAL A 106 8.19 -13.27 -21.07
N LYS A 107 8.73 -12.64 -22.11
CA LYS A 107 9.70 -11.53 -21.97
C LYS A 107 9.08 -10.15 -22.14
N THR A 108 7.92 -10.03 -22.79
CA THR A 108 7.28 -8.75 -23.11
C THR A 108 6.03 -8.54 -22.25
N GLU A 109 5.73 -7.29 -21.94
CA GLU A 109 4.52 -6.89 -21.20
C GLU A 109 3.26 -7.25 -21.97
N ALA A 110 3.23 -6.96 -23.28
CA ALA A 110 2.11 -7.37 -24.14
C ALA A 110 1.87 -8.88 -24.12
N GLY A 111 2.95 -9.69 -24.10
CA GLY A 111 2.88 -11.13 -23.97
C GLY A 111 2.33 -11.56 -22.60
N ALA A 112 2.81 -10.94 -21.52
CA ALA A 112 2.32 -11.21 -20.17
C ALA A 112 0.84 -10.81 -20.02
N PHE A 113 0.45 -9.63 -20.49
CA PHE A 113 -0.93 -9.20 -20.48
C PHE A 113 -1.85 -10.15 -21.24
N LYS A 114 -1.41 -10.64 -22.42
CA LYS A 114 -2.18 -11.62 -23.21
C LYS A 114 -2.45 -12.91 -22.42
N VAL A 115 -1.44 -13.43 -21.71
CA VAL A 115 -1.60 -14.62 -20.85
C VAL A 115 -2.59 -14.35 -19.73
N VAL A 116 -2.44 -13.21 -19.01
CA VAL A 116 -3.32 -12.83 -17.91
C VAL A 116 -4.75 -12.60 -18.39
N ALA A 117 -4.94 -11.87 -19.50
CA ALA A 117 -6.27 -11.65 -20.08
C ALA A 117 -6.93 -12.97 -20.53
N GLY A 118 -6.13 -13.94 -20.96
CA GLY A 118 -6.60 -15.29 -21.34
C GLY A 118 -7.18 -16.11 -20.19
N LEU A 119 -6.97 -15.70 -18.93
CA LEU A 119 -7.62 -16.32 -17.75
C LEU A 119 -9.10 -15.98 -17.63
N GLY A 120 -9.58 -15.03 -18.42
CA GLY A 120 -10.96 -14.54 -18.39
C GLY A 120 -11.17 -13.39 -17.42
N ILE A 121 -12.10 -12.50 -17.77
CA ILE A 121 -12.31 -11.22 -17.07
C ILE A 121 -12.70 -11.40 -15.60
N ASP A 122 -13.50 -12.42 -15.26
CA ASP A 122 -13.92 -12.70 -13.89
C ASP A 122 -12.74 -13.14 -13.00
N THR A 123 -11.81 -13.91 -13.56
CA THR A 123 -10.59 -14.31 -12.85
C THR A 123 -9.70 -13.08 -12.62
N VAL A 124 -9.50 -12.24 -13.64
CA VAL A 124 -8.71 -11.01 -13.52
C VAL A 124 -9.32 -10.07 -12.49
N GLU A 125 -10.63 -9.86 -12.50
CA GLU A 125 -11.34 -9.07 -11.49
C GLU A 125 -11.11 -9.61 -10.08
N SER A 126 -11.26 -10.91 -9.88
CA SER A 126 -11.04 -11.56 -8.57
C SER A 126 -9.60 -11.36 -8.07
N VAL A 127 -8.62 -11.50 -8.96
CA VAL A 127 -7.20 -11.23 -8.63
C VAL A 127 -7.00 -9.77 -8.26
N LEU A 128 -7.54 -8.81 -9.02
CA LEU A 128 -7.45 -7.38 -8.71
C LEU A 128 -8.09 -7.05 -7.36
N LEU A 129 -9.27 -7.56 -7.07
CA LEU A 129 -9.94 -7.36 -5.78
C LEU A 129 -9.15 -7.97 -4.61
N TYR A 130 -8.44 -9.06 -4.84
CA TYR A 130 -7.59 -9.68 -3.84
C TYR A 130 -6.36 -8.82 -3.47
N HIS A 131 -5.92 -7.92 -4.36
CA HIS A 131 -4.83 -6.98 -4.12
C HIS A 131 -5.25 -5.72 -3.35
N VAL A 132 -6.53 -5.50 -3.13
CA VAL A 132 -7.08 -4.29 -2.48
C VAL A 132 -7.53 -4.60 -1.07
N VAL A 133 -7.09 -3.81 -0.10
CA VAL A 133 -7.50 -3.82 1.31
C VAL A 133 -8.33 -2.56 1.56
N PRO A 134 -9.65 -2.64 1.60
CA PRO A 134 -10.53 -1.50 1.79
C PRO A 134 -10.56 -1.05 3.26
N GLY A 135 -10.90 0.22 3.49
CA GLY A 135 -11.18 0.79 4.80
C GLY A 135 -9.95 1.22 5.60
N ALA A 136 -8.72 1.09 5.07
CA ALA A 136 -7.51 1.50 5.76
C ALA A 136 -6.44 2.02 4.79
N THR A 137 -5.82 3.14 5.15
CA THR A 137 -4.62 3.69 4.50
C THR A 137 -3.40 3.25 5.32
N ILE A 138 -2.81 2.11 4.98
CA ILE A 138 -1.68 1.51 5.71
C ILE A 138 -0.38 2.01 5.09
N LEU A 139 0.37 2.84 5.78
CA LEU A 139 1.68 3.28 5.33
C LEU A 139 2.75 2.22 5.63
N SER A 140 3.89 2.30 4.92
CA SER A 140 4.99 1.33 5.06
C SER A 140 5.51 1.21 6.49
N GLY A 141 5.58 2.31 7.25
CA GLY A 141 5.98 2.31 8.65
C GLY A 141 5.03 1.53 9.57
N ASP A 142 3.73 1.50 9.26
CA ASP A 142 2.73 0.71 10.01
C ASP A 142 2.73 -0.74 9.53
N ALA A 143 2.91 -0.98 8.24
CA ALA A 143 3.05 -2.31 7.68
C ALA A 143 4.25 -3.08 8.27
N LEU A 144 5.37 -2.41 8.56
CA LEU A 144 6.54 -2.99 9.24
C LEU A 144 6.26 -3.41 10.69
N LYS A 145 5.23 -2.87 11.33
CA LYS A 145 4.80 -3.23 12.70
C LYS A 145 3.69 -4.29 12.69
N ALA A 146 3.13 -4.61 11.53
CA ALA A 146 1.94 -5.45 11.37
C ALA A 146 2.26 -6.96 11.25
N ASN A 147 3.37 -7.44 11.84
CA ASN A 147 3.71 -8.87 11.78
C ASN A 147 2.58 -9.75 12.35
N GLY A 148 2.16 -10.75 11.59
CA GLY A 148 1.05 -11.65 11.95
C GLY A 148 -0.34 -11.12 11.60
N ALA A 149 -0.47 -9.88 11.12
CA ALA A 149 -1.76 -9.32 10.74
C ALA A 149 -2.41 -10.08 9.58
N LYS A 150 -3.75 -10.11 9.60
CA LYS A 150 -4.60 -10.63 8.53
C LYS A 150 -5.38 -9.46 7.93
N LEU A 151 -5.05 -9.07 6.72
CA LEU A 151 -5.70 -7.98 6.01
C LEU A 151 -6.87 -8.54 5.21
N LYS A 152 -8.10 -8.09 5.51
CA LYS A 152 -9.28 -8.43 4.71
C LYS A 152 -9.19 -7.72 3.37
N THR A 153 -9.36 -8.46 2.28
CA THR A 153 -9.31 -7.91 0.93
C THR A 153 -10.70 -7.53 0.41
N ALA A 154 -10.74 -6.81 -0.70
CA ALA A 154 -12.00 -6.51 -1.40
C ALA A 154 -12.61 -7.77 -2.06
N LEU A 155 -11.84 -8.85 -2.21
CA LEU A 155 -12.38 -10.15 -2.59
C LEU A 155 -12.96 -10.84 -1.35
N ASP A 156 -14.27 -11.06 -1.35
CA ASP A 156 -14.97 -11.62 -0.20
C ASP A 156 -14.38 -12.95 0.27
N GLY A 157 -14.34 -13.14 1.60
CA GLY A 157 -13.81 -14.34 2.25
C GLY A 157 -12.29 -14.52 2.13
N LYS A 158 -11.54 -13.59 1.52
CA LYS A 158 -10.08 -13.70 1.31
C LYS A 158 -9.29 -12.71 2.16
N VAL A 159 -8.15 -13.18 2.67
CA VAL A 159 -7.23 -12.38 3.49
C VAL A 159 -5.80 -12.52 3.00
N ILE A 160 -5.02 -11.47 3.18
CA ILE A 160 -3.56 -11.47 3.03
C ILE A 160 -2.96 -11.59 4.43
N ARG A 161 -1.98 -12.49 4.61
CA ARG A 161 -1.25 -12.63 5.87
C ARG A 161 0.06 -11.88 5.80
N VAL A 162 0.25 -10.92 6.69
CA VAL A 162 1.49 -10.14 6.74
C VAL A 162 2.51 -10.86 7.61
N ARG A 163 3.73 -11.04 7.09
CA ARG A 163 4.89 -11.51 7.82
C ARG A 163 6.04 -10.52 7.65
N VAL A 164 6.54 -9.99 8.74
CA VAL A 164 7.72 -9.12 8.76
C VAL A 164 8.91 -9.92 9.27
N THR A 165 10.04 -9.83 8.59
CA THR A 165 11.28 -10.55 8.96
C THR A 165 12.25 -9.63 9.70
N ASN A 166 13.26 -10.22 10.39
CA ASN A 166 14.28 -9.46 11.11
C ASN A 166 15.17 -8.59 10.19
N ALA A 167 15.46 -9.04 8.97
CA ALA A 167 15.93 -8.16 7.90
C ALA A 167 14.67 -7.54 7.30
N PRO A 168 14.39 -6.24 7.48
CA PRO A 168 13.06 -5.67 7.28
C PRO A 168 12.53 -5.94 5.86
N ALA A 169 11.79 -7.04 5.74
CA ALA A 169 11.06 -7.41 4.54
C ALA A 169 9.62 -7.74 4.92
N ILE A 170 8.68 -7.19 4.17
CA ILE A 170 7.26 -7.46 4.32
C ILE A 170 6.88 -8.53 3.30
N ILE A 171 6.48 -9.70 3.78
CA ILE A 171 6.04 -10.84 2.98
C ILE A 171 4.53 -10.97 3.12
N LEU A 172 3.85 -11.15 1.99
CA LEU A 172 2.40 -11.24 1.89
C LEU A 172 2.01 -12.68 1.60
N GLY A 173 1.53 -13.40 2.60
CA GLY A 173 1.06 -14.78 2.44
C GLY A 173 -0.31 -14.81 1.74
N ASP A 174 -0.38 -15.56 0.64
CA ASP A 174 -1.58 -15.74 -0.18
C ASP A 174 -2.07 -17.20 -0.21
N TYR A 175 -2.85 -17.59 -1.20
CA TYR A 175 -3.41 -18.94 -1.36
C TYR A 175 -2.72 -19.77 -2.46
N ALA A 176 -1.54 -19.38 -2.91
CA ALA A 176 -0.76 -20.08 -3.93
C ALA A 176 0.50 -20.77 -3.32
N PRO A 177 0.38 -21.88 -2.58
CA PRO A 177 1.46 -22.47 -1.79
C PRO A 177 2.62 -23.01 -2.65
N LYS A 178 2.40 -23.21 -3.95
CA LYS A 178 3.44 -23.65 -4.89
C LYS A 178 4.27 -22.53 -5.48
N LEU A 179 3.83 -21.27 -5.30
CA LEU A 179 4.55 -20.10 -5.75
C LEU A 179 5.15 -19.36 -4.55
N ALA A 180 6.21 -18.59 -4.79
CA ALA A 180 6.79 -17.77 -3.74
C ALA A 180 5.83 -16.67 -3.32
N ASN A 181 5.64 -16.50 -2.00
CA ASN A 181 4.84 -15.41 -1.46
C ASN A 181 5.40 -14.05 -1.91
N PRO A 182 4.54 -13.12 -2.36
CA PRO A 182 4.94 -11.78 -2.73
C PRO A 182 5.66 -11.04 -1.60
N ARG A 183 6.63 -10.20 -1.97
CA ARG A 183 7.33 -9.29 -1.08
C ARG A 183 7.07 -7.85 -1.52
N VAL A 184 6.89 -6.98 -0.55
CA VAL A 184 6.82 -5.54 -0.80
C VAL A 184 8.19 -5.04 -1.23
N ASN A 185 8.24 -4.29 -2.32
CA ASN A 185 9.43 -3.58 -2.81
C ASN A 185 9.60 -2.32 -1.97
N LEU A 186 10.61 -2.26 -1.11
CA LEU A 186 10.77 -1.14 -0.17
C LEU A 186 11.16 0.19 -0.85
N ASP A 187 11.58 0.15 -2.10
CA ASP A 187 11.80 1.32 -2.96
C ASP A 187 10.54 1.81 -3.68
N GLN A 188 9.43 1.07 -3.57
CA GLN A 188 8.14 1.37 -4.20
C GLN A 188 6.99 1.33 -3.18
N VAL A 189 7.23 1.88 -1.99
CA VAL A 189 6.21 1.98 -0.93
C VAL A 189 5.59 3.38 -0.89
N ASP A 190 4.46 3.49 -0.21
CA ASP A 190 3.75 4.75 0.06
C ASP A 190 3.43 5.55 -1.22
N ILE A 191 3.21 4.86 -2.34
CA ILE A 191 2.76 5.47 -3.59
C ILE A 191 1.41 6.15 -3.32
N ASN A 192 1.27 7.41 -3.73
CA ASN A 192 0.12 8.28 -3.46
C ASN A 192 -0.03 8.71 -1.98
N LYS A 193 1.07 8.72 -1.21
CA LYS A 193 1.09 9.18 0.19
C LYS A 193 0.47 10.57 0.33
N GLY A 194 -0.24 10.79 1.44
CA GLY A 194 -0.99 12.02 1.71
C GLY A 194 -2.46 11.94 1.22
N ASN A 195 -2.82 10.89 0.50
CA ASN A 195 -4.19 10.62 0.05
C ASN A 195 -4.79 9.43 0.82
N LYS A 196 -6.11 9.29 0.75
CA LYS A 196 -6.84 8.17 1.38
C LYS A 196 -6.51 6.82 0.75
N GLN A 197 -6.07 6.83 -0.50
CA GLN A 197 -5.62 5.63 -1.21
C GLN A 197 -4.09 5.59 -1.28
N VAL A 198 -3.49 4.51 -0.81
CA VAL A 198 -2.04 4.29 -0.89
C VAL A 198 -1.76 2.95 -1.56
N ALA A 199 -0.62 2.86 -2.24
CA ALA A 199 -0.17 1.58 -2.80
C ALA A 199 1.27 1.25 -2.43
N HIS A 200 1.57 -0.06 -2.47
CA HIS A 200 2.91 -0.61 -2.31
C HIS A 200 3.21 -1.57 -3.45
N GLY A 201 4.31 -1.33 -4.15
CA GLY A 201 4.81 -2.23 -5.18
C GLY A 201 5.19 -3.59 -4.61
N ILE A 202 4.86 -4.67 -5.33
CA ILE A 202 5.20 -6.05 -4.95
C ILE A 202 5.86 -6.80 -6.10
N ASN A 203 6.75 -7.75 -5.75
CA ASN A 203 7.58 -8.47 -6.71
C ASN A 203 6.93 -9.74 -7.31
N ALA A 204 5.73 -10.09 -6.87
CA ALA A 204 4.94 -11.19 -7.42
C ALA A 204 3.44 -10.86 -7.31
N VAL A 205 2.61 -11.51 -8.12
CA VAL A 205 1.15 -11.32 -8.09
C VAL A 205 0.56 -12.16 -6.96
N LEU A 206 -0.29 -11.54 -6.13
CA LEU A 206 -1.08 -12.23 -5.11
C LEU A 206 -2.18 -13.06 -5.75
N LEU A 207 -2.30 -14.33 -5.38
CA LEU A 207 -3.29 -15.23 -5.95
C LEU A 207 -4.29 -15.71 -4.89
N PRO A 208 -5.61 -15.52 -5.13
CA PRO A 208 -6.66 -15.97 -4.20
C PRO A 208 -6.90 -17.48 -4.22
N ILE A 209 -6.33 -18.17 -5.19
CA ILE A 209 -6.39 -19.62 -5.39
C ILE A 209 -5.04 -20.13 -5.90
N ALA A 210 -4.76 -21.42 -5.73
CA ALA A 210 -3.60 -22.05 -6.36
C ALA A 210 -3.84 -22.11 -7.88
N PRO A 211 -2.83 -21.75 -8.71
CA PRO A 211 -2.91 -21.85 -10.15
C PRO A 211 -2.77 -23.30 -10.62
#